data_db0b965729e109d39bf1c8266775449d
#
_entry.id   db0b965729e109d39bf1c8266775449d
#
_cell.length_a   1.000
_cell.length_b   1.000
_cell.length_c   1.000
_cell.angle_alpha   90.00
_cell.angle_beta   90.00
_cell.angle_gamma   90.00
#
_symmetry.space_group_name_H-M   'P 1'
#
loop_
_entity.id
_entity.type
_entity.pdbx_description
1 polymer ?
#
loop_
_entity_poly.entity_id
_entity_poly.type
_entity_poly.pdbx_seq_one_letter_code
_entity_poly.pdbx_strand_id
1 'polypeptide(L)'
;MDTLHLPNSRRRRSLLASLCLALMAAAGMTVADGHAGDAPNQTKASETMKVRDLYPLITTPALFEARDFYVTHFGFDVLFEASWFVYLSGTGDGETRGATLAFMHPEHPSNPPGPEAFDGRGMILTVEVADASSVFDRVSKGGAPIVHPLTDEDWGQRRFMTRDPAGVFVDVVQQIEPKEGFWERYPAPAR
;
A
#
# COMPACT_ATOMS: atom_id res chain seq x y z
N MET A 1 33.15 -28.96 3.83
CA MET A 1 33.57 -27.69 4.47
C MET A 1 33.04 -26.60 3.56
N ASP A 2 31.76 -26.26 3.70
CA ASP A 2 31.10 -25.21 2.92
C ASP A 2 30.75 -24.05 3.86
N THR A 3 31.40 -22.92 3.61
CA THR A 3 31.21 -21.68 4.37
C THR A 3 29.90 -21.01 3.92
N LEU A 4 28.90 -21.02 4.78
CA LEU A 4 27.66 -20.25 4.65
C LEU A 4 27.97 -18.74 4.67
N HIS A 5 27.72 -18.10 3.54
CA HIS A 5 27.82 -16.66 3.36
C HIS A 5 26.58 -15.98 3.93
N LEU A 6 26.71 -15.31 5.10
CA LEU A 6 25.63 -14.52 5.71
C LEU A 6 25.52 -13.16 4.99
N PRO A 7 24.33 -12.70 4.61
CA PRO A 7 24.16 -11.39 3.99
C PRO A 7 24.31 -10.27 5.04
N ASN A 8 25.01 -9.25 4.62
CA ASN A 8 25.54 -8.10 5.33
C ASN A 8 24.47 -7.26 6.08
N SER A 9 24.49 -7.30 7.39
CA SER A 9 23.56 -6.66 8.33
C SER A 9 23.60 -5.12 8.38
N ARG A 10 24.48 -4.47 7.60
CA ARG A 10 24.69 -3.02 7.68
C ARG A 10 23.66 -2.16 6.95
N ARG A 11 22.89 -2.71 5.99
CA ARG A 11 21.85 -1.94 5.28
C ARG A 11 20.53 -1.78 6.04
N ARG A 12 20.26 -2.64 7.03
CA ARG A 12 19.00 -2.57 7.81
C ARG A 12 18.96 -1.43 8.84
N ARG A 13 20.10 -0.91 9.29
CA ARG A 13 20.17 0.15 10.32
C ARG A 13 19.89 1.56 9.81
N SER A 14 20.08 1.82 8.54
CA SER A 14 19.88 3.15 7.94
C SER A 14 18.41 3.49 7.64
N LEU A 15 17.56 2.49 7.41
CA LEU A 15 16.12 2.69 7.14
C LEU A 15 15.31 2.93 8.42
N LEU A 16 15.73 2.38 9.56
CA LEU A 16 15.08 2.57 10.85
C LEU A 16 15.21 4.01 11.39
N ALA A 17 16.29 4.70 11.07
CA ALA A 17 16.50 6.07 11.54
C ALA A 17 15.60 7.11 10.84
N SER A 18 15.14 6.83 9.62
CA SER A 18 14.28 7.78 8.88
C SER A 18 12.79 7.67 9.25
N LEU A 19 12.33 6.53 9.73
CA LEU A 19 10.92 6.33 10.06
C LEU A 19 10.58 6.85 11.48
N CYS A 20 11.52 6.78 12.42
CA CYS A 20 11.30 7.26 13.79
C CYS A 20 11.45 8.78 13.98
N LEU A 21 12.07 9.51 13.04
CA LEU A 21 12.34 10.94 13.18
C LEU A 21 11.16 11.84 12.74
N ALA A 22 10.13 11.29 12.12
CA ALA A 22 8.96 12.06 11.68
C ALA A 22 7.92 12.32 12.78
N LEU A 23 8.07 11.75 13.98
CA LEU A 23 7.06 11.85 15.05
C LEU A 23 7.44 12.77 16.23
N MET A 24 8.59 13.45 16.23
CA MET A 24 9.01 14.31 17.37
C MET A 24 9.46 15.70 16.95
N ALA A 25 8.57 16.50 16.35
CA ALA A 25 8.82 17.93 16.20
C ALA A 25 7.54 18.74 16.30
N ALA A 26 6.99 18.83 17.52
CA ALA A 26 6.00 19.86 17.89
C ALA A 26 6.09 20.18 19.38
N ALA A 27 7.07 20.98 19.79
CA ALA A 27 6.97 21.84 20.97
C ALA A 27 8.16 22.79 21.00
N GLY A 28 7.93 24.08 20.83
CA GLY A 28 8.95 25.13 21.00
C GLY A 28 8.45 26.48 20.54
N MET A 29 7.53 27.10 21.29
CA MET A 29 7.21 28.51 21.17
C MET A 29 8.30 29.34 21.82
N THR A 30 8.87 30.32 21.08
CA THR A 30 9.45 31.51 21.66
C THR A 30 8.95 32.72 20.91
N VAL A 31 8.33 33.63 21.67
CA VAL A 31 7.89 34.96 21.25
C VAL A 31 9.09 35.92 21.31
N ALA A 32 9.34 36.68 20.27
CA ALA A 32 10.14 37.92 20.34
C ALA A 32 9.56 38.96 19.41
N ASP A 33 9.34 40.15 20.00
CA ASP A 33 8.77 41.37 19.44
C ASP A 33 9.68 42.08 18.41
N GLY A 34 9.03 42.73 17.43
CA GLY A 34 9.33 44.07 16.98
C GLY A 34 10.36 44.27 15.87
N HIS A 35 9.94 44.60 14.66
CA HIS A 35 10.15 45.90 13.97
C HIS A 35 9.62 45.83 12.53
N ALA A 36 8.84 46.84 12.18
CA ALA A 36 8.35 47.04 10.82
C ALA A 36 9.48 47.55 9.90
N GLY A 37 9.70 46.86 8.80
CA GLY A 37 10.51 47.29 7.68
C GLY A 37 9.94 46.73 6.42
N ASP A 38 9.42 47.60 5.55
CA ASP A 38 8.94 47.25 4.21
C ASP A 38 9.99 46.47 3.42
N ALA A 39 9.72 45.19 3.22
CA ALA A 39 10.47 44.34 2.32
C ALA A 39 9.61 44.07 1.04
N PRO A 40 10.21 44.07 -0.16
CA PRO A 40 9.49 43.85 -1.40
C PRO A 40 8.84 42.47 -1.39
N ASN A 41 7.58 42.48 -1.82
CA ASN A 41 6.74 41.30 -2.02
C ASN A 41 7.44 40.28 -2.93
N GLN A 42 8.26 39.43 -2.36
CA GLN A 42 8.73 38.22 -3.02
C GLN A 42 7.56 37.24 -3.04
N THR A 43 6.94 37.12 -4.19
CA THR A 43 6.02 36.04 -4.51
C THR A 43 6.75 34.71 -4.22
N LYS A 44 6.50 34.15 -3.03
CA LYS A 44 7.01 32.86 -2.65
C LYS A 44 6.49 31.87 -3.69
N ALA A 45 7.34 31.44 -4.62
CA ALA A 45 7.01 30.33 -5.49
C ALA A 45 6.46 29.20 -4.62
N SER A 46 5.26 28.77 -4.90
CA SER A 46 4.61 27.64 -4.20
C SER A 46 5.55 26.43 -4.34
N GLU A 47 6.26 26.10 -3.27
CA GLU A 47 7.01 24.83 -3.24
C GLU A 47 6.00 23.72 -3.41
N THR A 48 6.03 23.07 -4.58
CA THR A 48 5.18 21.94 -4.87
C THR A 48 5.53 20.81 -3.89
N MET A 49 4.61 20.46 -3.03
CA MET A 49 4.77 19.36 -2.07
C MET A 49 5.07 18.06 -2.84
N LYS A 50 6.20 17.42 -2.53
CA LYS A 50 6.57 16.12 -3.11
C LYS A 50 6.09 15.00 -2.19
N VAL A 51 5.06 14.28 -2.61
CA VAL A 51 4.64 13.04 -1.95
C VAL A 51 5.69 11.97 -2.23
N ARG A 52 6.22 11.33 -1.18
CA ARG A 52 7.24 10.27 -1.29
C ARG A 52 6.63 8.88 -1.38
N ASP A 53 5.52 8.68 -0.70
CA ASP A 53 4.79 7.42 -0.68
C ASP A 53 3.34 7.67 -0.28
N LEU A 54 2.44 6.82 -0.72
CA LEU A 54 1.04 6.76 -0.31
C LEU A 54 0.65 5.29 -0.24
N TYR A 55 0.26 4.84 0.92
CA TYR A 55 -0.15 3.45 1.11
C TYR A 55 -1.39 3.35 2.00
N PRO A 56 -2.26 2.37 1.74
CA PRO A 56 -3.34 2.03 2.66
C PRO A 56 -2.75 1.45 3.95
N LEU A 57 -3.31 1.88 5.09
CA LEU A 57 -3.05 1.32 6.41
C LEU A 57 -4.36 0.73 6.93
N ILE A 58 -4.36 -0.57 7.19
CA ILE A 58 -5.55 -1.33 7.55
C ILE A 58 -5.40 -1.81 8.99
N THR A 59 -6.33 -1.44 9.87
CA THR A 59 -6.36 -1.93 11.23
C THR A 59 -7.09 -3.26 11.29
N THR A 60 -6.41 -4.31 11.79
CA THR A 60 -6.95 -5.66 11.87
C THR A 60 -6.34 -6.46 13.01
N PRO A 61 -7.11 -7.30 13.73
CA PRO A 61 -6.55 -8.27 14.66
C PRO A 61 -5.80 -9.42 13.95
N ALA A 62 -6.09 -9.67 12.66
CA ALA A 62 -5.46 -10.69 11.82
C ALA A 62 -4.17 -10.18 11.16
N LEU A 63 -3.29 -9.50 11.93
CA LEU A 63 -2.11 -8.80 11.45
C LEU A 63 -1.14 -9.70 10.67
N PHE A 64 -0.79 -10.83 11.24
CA PHE A 64 0.21 -11.73 10.65
C PHE A 64 -0.39 -12.64 9.58
N GLU A 65 -1.65 -13.02 9.71
CA GLU A 65 -2.39 -13.75 8.69
C GLU A 65 -2.54 -12.89 7.41
N ALA A 66 -2.81 -11.59 7.56
CA ALA A 66 -2.85 -10.67 6.44
C ALA A 66 -1.47 -10.54 5.78
N ARG A 67 -0.39 -10.37 6.56
CA ARG A 67 0.99 -10.40 6.03
C ARG A 67 1.25 -11.66 5.21
N ASP A 68 0.99 -12.84 5.78
CA ASP A 68 1.28 -14.12 5.16
C ASP A 68 0.47 -14.32 3.87
N PHE A 69 -0.75 -13.82 3.82
CA PHE A 69 -1.57 -13.83 2.63
C PHE A 69 -0.90 -13.08 1.46
N TYR A 70 -0.43 -11.84 1.68
CA TYR A 70 0.21 -11.05 0.61
C TYR A 70 1.59 -11.59 0.23
N VAL A 71 2.36 -12.08 1.19
CA VAL A 71 3.65 -12.73 0.93
C VAL A 71 3.46 -14.01 0.09
N THR A 72 2.53 -14.87 0.50
CA THR A 72 2.33 -16.19 -0.13
C THR A 72 1.68 -16.08 -1.52
N HIS A 73 0.62 -15.28 -1.64
CA HIS A 73 -0.20 -15.26 -2.85
C HIS A 73 0.27 -14.22 -3.87
N PHE A 74 0.87 -13.12 -3.42
CA PHE A 74 1.21 -11.98 -4.28
C PHE A 74 2.71 -11.67 -4.33
N GLY A 75 3.54 -12.37 -3.53
CA GLY A 75 4.99 -12.18 -3.55
C GLY A 75 5.45 -10.84 -2.95
N PHE A 76 4.69 -10.30 -1.98
CA PHE A 76 5.12 -9.10 -1.27
C PHE A 76 6.31 -9.39 -0.37
N ASP A 77 7.22 -8.43 -0.26
CA ASP A 77 8.32 -8.42 0.69
C ASP A 77 7.91 -7.71 1.99
N VAL A 78 8.33 -8.25 3.12
CA VAL A 78 8.18 -7.59 4.42
C VAL A 78 9.29 -6.55 4.57
N LEU A 79 8.95 -5.26 4.49
CA LEU A 79 9.91 -4.17 4.68
C LEU A 79 10.15 -3.87 6.15
N PHE A 80 9.09 -3.97 6.97
CA PHE A 80 9.14 -3.77 8.41
C PHE A 80 8.09 -4.60 9.10
N GLU A 81 8.41 -5.13 10.28
CA GLU A 81 7.48 -5.89 11.12
C GLU A 81 7.75 -5.62 12.60
N ALA A 82 6.67 -5.42 13.35
CA ALA A 82 6.62 -5.33 14.79
C ALA A 82 5.40 -6.11 15.30
N SER A 83 5.25 -6.29 16.62
CA SER A 83 4.11 -7.01 17.20
C SER A 83 2.74 -6.39 16.88
N TRP A 84 2.72 -5.14 16.46
CA TRP A 84 1.50 -4.36 16.21
C TRP A 84 1.45 -3.68 14.84
N PHE A 85 2.49 -3.82 14.00
CA PHE A 85 2.57 -3.15 12.70
C PHE A 85 3.36 -3.98 11.70
N VAL A 86 2.87 -4.09 10.48
CA VAL A 86 3.54 -4.71 9.34
C VAL A 86 3.51 -3.76 8.16
N TYR A 87 4.64 -3.63 7.45
CA TYR A 87 4.77 -2.84 6.24
C TYR A 87 5.31 -3.70 5.11
N LEU A 88 4.57 -3.78 4.02
CA LEU A 88 4.81 -4.65 2.88
C LEU A 88 5.09 -3.83 1.63
N SER A 89 5.85 -4.39 0.69
CA SER A 89 6.03 -3.87 -0.66
C SER A 89 5.90 -5.00 -1.68
N GLY A 90 5.10 -4.79 -2.69
CA GLY A 90 5.14 -5.61 -3.90
C GLY A 90 6.47 -5.44 -4.61
N THR A 91 6.88 -6.43 -5.40
CA THR A 91 8.06 -6.33 -6.26
C THR A 91 7.78 -5.29 -7.35
N GLY A 92 8.58 -4.23 -7.40
CA GLY A 92 8.58 -3.28 -8.51
C GLY A 92 9.27 -3.87 -9.74
N ASP A 93 9.36 -3.09 -10.79
CA ASP A 93 10.04 -3.44 -12.06
C ASP A 93 11.59 -3.40 -11.99
N GLY A 94 12.15 -3.29 -10.78
CA GLY A 94 13.59 -3.26 -10.52
C GLY A 94 14.18 -1.85 -10.43
N GLU A 95 13.57 -0.83 -11.00
CA GLU A 95 13.98 0.58 -10.89
C GLU A 95 13.06 1.38 -9.97
N THR A 96 11.80 0.99 -9.90
CA THR A 96 10.79 1.63 -9.04
C THR A 96 10.41 0.73 -7.86
N ARG A 97 10.14 1.36 -6.73
CA ARG A 97 9.54 0.68 -5.59
C ARG A 97 8.14 0.19 -5.97
N GLY A 98 7.84 -1.06 -5.69
CA GLY A 98 6.51 -1.62 -5.89
C GLY A 98 5.45 -0.96 -5.01
N ALA A 99 4.19 -1.29 -5.25
CA ALA A 99 3.08 -0.86 -4.42
C ALA A 99 3.30 -1.23 -2.95
N THR A 100 2.89 -0.34 -2.04
CA THR A 100 3.08 -0.54 -0.60
C THR A 100 1.75 -0.68 0.11
N LEU A 101 1.74 -1.47 1.20
CA LEU A 101 0.58 -1.81 2.00
C LEU A 101 1.01 -1.97 3.45
N ALA A 102 0.22 -1.50 4.40
CA ALA A 102 0.49 -1.67 5.82
C ALA A 102 -0.71 -2.23 6.57
N PHE A 103 -0.42 -2.97 7.64
CA PHE A 103 -1.40 -3.46 8.59
C PHE A 103 -1.01 -3.05 10.01
N MET A 104 -2.00 -2.80 10.84
CA MET A 104 -1.82 -2.38 12.23
C MET A 104 -2.78 -3.16 13.13
N HIS A 105 -2.28 -3.64 14.26
CA HIS A 105 -3.13 -4.30 15.26
C HIS A 105 -3.97 -3.27 16.02
N PRO A 106 -5.24 -3.57 16.41
CA PRO A 106 -6.06 -2.66 17.21
C PRO A 106 -5.42 -2.22 18.54
N GLU A 107 -4.58 -3.06 19.14
CA GLU A 107 -3.83 -2.76 20.38
C GLU A 107 -2.51 -2.02 20.14
N HIS A 108 -2.39 -1.26 19.05
CA HIS A 108 -1.21 -0.46 18.75
C HIS A 108 -1.01 0.69 19.75
N PRO A 109 0.23 1.16 19.99
CA PRO A 109 0.50 2.21 20.97
C PRO A 109 0.20 3.63 20.47
N SER A 110 -0.16 3.79 19.19
CA SER A 110 -0.42 5.11 18.58
C SER A 110 -1.85 5.60 18.87
N ASN A 111 -2.02 6.92 19.06
CA ASN A 111 -3.34 7.54 19.20
C ASN A 111 -3.29 8.98 18.66
N PRO A 112 -3.98 9.36 17.61
CA PRO A 112 -4.77 8.54 16.68
C PRO A 112 -3.90 7.65 15.77
N PRO A 113 -4.46 6.70 15.02
CA PRO A 113 -5.88 6.33 14.99
C PRO A 113 -6.31 5.54 16.24
N GLY A 114 -7.63 5.37 16.41
CA GLY A 114 -8.21 4.53 17.46
C GLY A 114 -8.06 3.02 17.14
N PRO A 115 -8.58 2.16 18.02
CA PRO A 115 -8.47 0.70 17.90
C PRO A 115 -9.50 0.07 16.94
N GLU A 116 -10.26 0.88 16.22
CA GLU A 116 -11.33 0.39 15.35
C GLU A 116 -10.75 -0.43 14.20
N ALA A 117 -11.07 -1.72 14.18
CA ALA A 117 -10.70 -2.59 13.08
C ALA A 117 -11.53 -2.28 11.82
N PHE A 118 -10.95 -2.54 10.66
CA PHE A 118 -11.64 -2.45 9.38
C PHE A 118 -12.86 -3.41 9.36
N ASP A 119 -14.01 -2.89 8.97
CA ASP A 119 -15.29 -3.59 9.00
C ASP A 119 -15.64 -4.34 7.68
N GLY A 120 -14.71 -4.38 6.74
CA GLY A 120 -14.88 -5.07 5.44
C GLY A 120 -15.68 -4.27 4.41
N ARG A 121 -15.87 -2.96 4.58
CA ARG A 121 -16.71 -2.12 3.71
C ARG A 121 -15.96 -0.95 3.11
N GLY A 122 -16.41 -0.55 1.91
CA GLY A 122 -16.02 0.71 1.28
C GLY A 122 -14.60 0.77 0.73
N MET A 123 -13.86 -0.35 0.75
CA MET A 123 -12.52 -0.44 0.19
C MET A 123 -12.31 -1.73 -0.60
N ILE A 124 -11.65 -1.59 -1.73
CA ILE A 124 -11.15 -2.70 -2.55
C ILE A 124 -9.70 -2.38 -2.85
N LEU A 125 -8.82 -3.34 -2.66
CA LEU A 125 -7.44 -3.25 -3.13
C LEU A 125 -7.35 -3.89 -4.51
N THR A 126 -7.00 -3.11 -5.52
CA THR A 126 -6.77 -3.63 -6.87
C THR A 126 -5.29 -3.90 -7.08
N VAL A 127 -4.97 -5.12 -7.46
CA VAL A 127 -3.61 -5.58 -7.77
C VAL A 127 -3.55 -5.88 -9.26
N GLU A 128 -2.87 -5.03 -10.03
CA GLU A 128 -2.64 -5.26 -11.45
C GLU A 128 -1.45 -6.20 -11.65
N VAL A 129 -1.64 -7.21 -12.47
CA VAL A 129 -0.66 -8.27 -12.76
C VAL A 129 -0.55 -8.53 -14.26
N ALA A 130 0.58 -9.08 -14.70
CA ALA A 130 0.78 -9.45 -16.10
C ALA A 130 -0.06 -10.65 -16.54
N ASP A 131 -0.39 -11.57 -15.62
CA ASP A 131 -1.15 -12.79 -15.88
C ASP A 131 -2.08 -13.13 -14.70
N ALA A 132 -3.34 -12.70 -14.81
CA ALA A 132 -4.35 -12.96 -13.79
C ALA A 132 -4.71 -14.45 -13.68
N SER A 133 -4.55 -15.23 -14.75
CA SER A 133 -4.87 -16.67 -14.74
C SER A 133 -3.88 -17.43 -13.85
N SER A 134 -2.58 -17.17 -14.00
CA SER A 134 -1.54 -17.77 -13.15
C SER A 134 -1.70 -17.41 -11.68
N VAL A 135 -2.10 -16.15 -11.38
CA VAL A 135 -2.34 -15.71 -10.00
C VAL A 135 -3.61 -16.37 -9.46
N PHE A 136 -4.69 -16.48 -10.24
CA PHE A 136 -5.91 -17.18 -9.87
C PHE A 136 -5.63 -18.63 -9.47
N ASP A 137 -4.85 -19.35 -10.27
CA ASP A 137 -4.44 -20.73 -9.98
C ASP A 137 -3.69 -20.84 -8.66
N ARG A 138 -2.74 -19.94 -8.40
CA ARG A 138 -1.95 -19.93 -7.16
C ARG A 138 -2.83 -19.63 -5.95
N VAL A 139 -3.67 -18.60 -6.02
CA VAL A 139 -4.56 -18.17 -4.94
C VAL A 139 -5.57 -19.28 -4.61
N SER A 140 -6.19 -19.89 -5.65
CA SER A 140 -7.16 -20.98 -5.49
C SER A 140 -6.51 -22.23 -4.89
N LYS A 141 -5.35 -22.65 -5.38
CA LYS A 141 -4.58 -23.79 -4.84
C LYS A 141 -4.11 -23.54 -3.41
N GLY A 142 -3.81 -22.29 -3.07
CA GLY A 142 -3.46 -21.87 -1.71
C GLY A 142 -4.65 -21.81 -0.73
N GLY A 143 -5.87 -22.08 -1.18
CA GLY A 143 -7.08 -22.17 -0.34
C GLY A 143 -7.68 -20.82 0.04
N ALA A 144 -7.24 -19.71 -0.55
CA ALA A 144 -7.87 -18.41 -0.34
C ALA A 144 -9.30 -18.37 -0.95
N PRO A 145 -10.26 -17.67 -0.32
CA PRO A 145 -11.64 -17.63 -0.79
C PRO A 145 -11.76 -16.89 -2.12
N ILE A 146 -12.30 -17.52 -3.15
CA ILE A 146 -12.62 -16.86 -4.41
C ILE A 146 -14.05 -16.30 -4.30
N VAL A 147 -14.18 -14.97 -4.31
CA VAL A 147 -15.47 -14.27 -4.18
C VAL A 147 -16.04 -13.78 -5.50
N HIS A 148 -15.17 -13.71 -6.52
CA HIS A 148 -15.55 -13.52 -7.92
C HIS A 148 -14.64 -14.41 -8.78
N PRO A 149 -15.17 -15.26 -9.66
CA PRO A 149 -14.38 -16.16 -10.48
C PRO A 149 -13.56 -15.40 -11.53
N LEU A 150 -12.54 -16.05 -12.09
CA LEU A 150 -11.77 -15.49 -13.19
C LEU A 150 -12.67 -15.24 -14.39
N THR A 151 -12.77 -13.98 -14.81
CA THR A 151 -13.72 -13.50 -15.82
C THR A 151 -13.06 -12.44 -16.70
N ASP A 152 -13.36 -12.50 -18.01
CA ASP A 152 -13.02 -11.43 -18.95
C ASP A 152 -14.19 -10.44 -18.99
N GLU A 153 -13.91 -9.21 -18.59
CA GLU A 153 -14.92 -8.16 -18.48
C GLU A 153 -14.94 -7.29 -19.74
N ASP A 154 -16.13 -6.90 -20.16
CA ASP A 154 -16.35 -6.12 -21.39
C ASP A 154 -15.56 -4.80 -21.44
N TRP A 155 -15.19 -4.24 -20.30
CA TRP A 155 -14.42 -2.99 -20.22
C TRP A 155 -12.92 -3.15 -20.42
N GLY A 156 -12.43 -4.38 -20.63
CA GLY A 156 -11.02 -4.64 -20.96
C GLY A 156 -10.17 -5.13 -19.81
N GLN A 157 -10.74 -5.92 -18.90
CA GLN A 157 -9.99 -6.56 -17.83
C GLN A 157 -10.32 -8.05 -17.72
N ARG A 158 -9.29 -8.88 -17.59
CA ARG A 158 -9.40 -10.23 -17.03
C ARG A 158 -9.18 -10.14 -15.55
N ARG A 159 -10.15 -10.52 -14.73
CA ARG A 159 -10.04 -10.35 -13.27
C ARG A 159 -10.69 -11.46 -12.48
N PHE A 160 -10.30 -11.59 -11.24
CA PHE A 160 -11.00 -12.33 -10.20
C PHE A 160 -10.91 -11.57 -8.88
N MET A 161 -11.78 -11.93 -7.93
CA MET A 161 -11.67 -11.33 -6.58
C MET A 161 -11.50 -12.40 -5.52
N THR A 162 -10.69 -12.08 -4.54
CA THR A 162 -10.49 -12.84 -3.30
C THR A 162 -10.75 -11.95 -2.09
N ARG A 163 -10.67 -12.48 -0.90
CA ARG A 163 -10.75 -11.72 0.35
C ARG A 163 -9.55 -12.07 1.21
N ASP A 164 -8.87 -11.07 1.71
CA ASP A 164 -7.74 -11.26 2.63
C ASP A 164 -8.23 -11.55 4.08
N PRO A 165 -7.35 -11.98 5.00
CA PRO A 165 -7.71 -12.24 6.39
C PRO A 165 -8.16 -11.02 7.19
N ALA A 166 -7.82 -9.80 6.76
CA ALA A 166 -8.35 -8.56 7.35
C ALA A 166 -9.79 -8.24 6.89
N GLY A 167 -10.34 -9.01 5.94
CA GLY A 167 -11.68 -8.81 5.39
C GLY A 167 -11.73 -7.88 4.18
N VAL A 168 -10.59 -7.45 3.65
CA VAL A 168 -10.52 -6.57 2.47
C VAL A 168 -10.77 -7.39 1.19
N PHE A 169 -11.59 -6.85 0.29
CA PHE A 169 -11.68 -7.38 -1.07
C PHE A 169 -10.43 -7.05 -1.85
N VAL A 170 -9.82 -8.07 -2.45
CA VAL A 170 -8.65 -7.93 -3.33
C VAL A 170 -9.09 -8.29 -4.74
N ASP A 171 -9.06 -7.30 -5.63
CA ASP A 171 -9.40 -7.42 -7.04
C ASP A 171 -8.11 -7.57 -7.84
N VAL A 172 -7.89 -8.75 -8.41
CA VAL A 172 -6.68 -9.06 -9.19
C VAL A 172 -7.02 -8.90 -10.66
N VAL A 173 -6.35 -7.96 -11.32
CA VAL A 173 -6.69 -7.56 -12.69
C VAL A 173 -5.49 -7.69 -13.63
N GLN A 174 -5.79 -8.07 -14.87
CA GLN A 174 -4.90 -8.01 -16.03
C GLN A 174 -5.59 -7.19 -17.09
N GLN A 175 -4.89 -6.24 -17.70
CA GLN A 175 -5.44 -5.48 -18.82
C GLN A 175 -5.51 -6.35 -20.06
N ILE A 176 -6.66 -6.34 -20.71
CA ILE A 176 -6.94 -6.99 -22.01
C ILE A 176 -7.66 -5.99 -22.92
N GLU A 177 -7.83 -6.34 -24.20
CA GLU A 177 -8.60 -5.48 -25.10
C GLU A 177 -10.08 -5.41 -24.66
N PRO A 178 -10.65 -4.20 -24.54
CA PRO A 178 -12.07 -4.03 -24.26
C PRO A 178 -12.91 -4.49 -25.45
N LYS A 179 -14.13 -4.91 -25.16
CA LYS A 179 -15.11 -5.23 -26.19
C LYS A 179 -15.41 -3.99 -27.04
N GLU A 180 -15.41 -4.16 -28.36
CA GLU A 180 -15.71 -3.10 -29.30
C GLU A 180 -17.00 -2.34 -28.93
N GLY A 181 -16.92 -1.02 -28.90
CA GLY A 181 -18.05 -0.15 -28.57
C GLY A 181 -18.42 -0.11 -27.09
N PHE A 182 -17.63 -0.71 -26.18
CA PHE A 182 -17.96 -0.67 -24.76
C PHE A 182 -17.84 0.76 -24.21
N TRP A 183 -16.69 1.42 -24.39
CA TRP A 183 -16.41 2.73 -23.78
C TRP A 183 -17.18 3.89 -24.45
N GLU A 184 -17.60 3.75 -25.70
CA GLU A 184 -18.42 4.73 -26.39
C GLU A 184 -19.79 4.94 -25.70
N ARG A 185 -20.26 3.97 -24.92
CA ARG A 185 -21.48 4.06 -24.10
C ARG A 185 -21.29 4.86 -22.80
N TYR A 186 -20.02 5.11 -22.41
CA TYR A 186 -19.68 5.76 -21.15
C TYR A 186 -18.71 6.95 -21.39
N PRO A 187 -19.11 7.96 -22.19
CA PRO A 187 -18.23 9.09 -22.48
C PRO A 187 -17.90 9.87 -21.23
N ALA A 188 -16.67 10.41 -21.17
CA ALA A 188 -16.32 11.34 -20.12
C ALA A 188 -17.26 12.56 -20.12
N PRO A 189 -17.64 13.11 -18.94
CA PRO A 189 -18.43 14.33 -18.89
C PRO A 189 -17.67 15.49 -19.58
N ALA A 190 -18.41 16.32 -20.29
CA ALA A 190 -17.85 17.55 -20.89
C ALA A 190 -17.26 18.43 -19.76
N ARG A 191 -16.01 18.86 -19.93
CA ARG A 191 -15.31 19.76 -18.99
C ARG A 191 -15.66 21.20 -19.28
#